data_e70947ff19706c498fafc99783a0c4c8
#
_entry.id   e70947ff19706c498fafc99783a0c4c8
#
_cell.length_a   1.000
_cell.length_b   1.000
_cell.length_c   1.000
_cell.angle_alpha   90.00
_cell.angle_beta   90.00
_cell.angle_gamma   90.00
#
_symmetry.space_group_name_H-M   'P 1'
#
loop_
_entity.id
_entity.type
_entity.pdbx_description
1 polymer ?
#
loop_
_entity_poly.entity_id
_entity_poly.type
_entity_poly.pdbx_seq_one_letter_code
_entity_poly.pdbx_strand_id
1 'polypeptide(L)'
;MCIRDRAGGVIEAAVEAMRAKVPDCKLKAWLGPRIGFDDFEVGSEVAEVFRTKYPDVAGGIKAKDAKYCVDLAAYAKAALNKVGVEDIEDCGLSTFADAERFYSYRRDGEQTGRHAAVIWIEQ
;
A
#
# COMPACT_ATOMS: atom_id res chain seq x y z
N MET A 1 -3.05 -7.25 -1.92
CA MET A 1 -3.57 -6.21 -2.85
C MET A 1 -2.64 -6.09 -4.03
N CYS A 2 -3.17 -6.20 -5.23
CA CYS A 2 -2.42 -6.13 -6.47
C CYS A 2 -1.81 -4.71 -6.66
N ILE A 3 -0.60 -4.62 -7.16
CA ILE A 3 0.04 -3.34 -7.48
C ILE A 3 -0.78 -2.52 -8.48
N ARG A 4 -1.45 -3.21 -9.40
CA ARG A 4 -2.35 -2.61 -10.39
C ARG A 4 -3.49 -1.84 -9.73
N ASP A 5 -4.07 -2.38 -8.65
CA ASP A 5 -5.17 -1.75 -7.93
C ASP A 5 -4.70 -0.49 -7.19
N ARG A 6 -3.50 -0.53 -6.60
CA ARG A 6 -2.89 0.65 -5.97
C ARG A 6 -2.61 1.76 -6.97
N ALA A 7 -1.98 1.41 -8.06
CA ALA A 7 -1.74 2.34 -9.15
C ALA A 7 -3.05 2.84 -9.79
N GLY A 8 -4.09 2.00 -9.79
CA GLY A 8 -5.43 2.34 -10.27
C GLY A 8 -6.27 3.26 -9.38
N GLY A 9 -5.84 3.53 -8.13
CA GLY A 9 -6.57 4.46 -7.24
C GLY A 9 -7.61 3.80 -6.34
N VAL A 10 -7.42 2.55 -5.97
CA VAL A 10 -8.35 1.82 -5.09
C VAL A 10 -8.55 2.51 -3.73
N ILE A 11 -7.53 3.20 -3.19
CA ILE A 11 -7.62 3.89 -1.91
C ILE A 11 -8.58 5.07 -2.02
N GLU A 12 -8.40 5.91 -3.03
CA GLU A 12 -9.25 7.06 -3.28
C GLU A 12 -10.70 6.64 -3.53
N ALA A 13 -10.89 5.64 -4.38
CA ALA A 13 -12.22 5.10 -4.68
C ALA A 13 -12.92 4.53 -3.44
N ALA A 14 -12.21 3.84 -2.56
CA ALA A 14 -12.75 3.32 -1.30
C ALA A 14 -13.20 4.45 -0.36
N VAL A 15 -12.39 5.50 -0.21
CA VAL A 15 -12.74 6.66 0.62
C VAL A 15 -13.97 7.40 0.06
N GLU A 16 -14.03 7.61 -1.25
CA GLU A 16 -15.18 8.21 -1.92
C GLU A 16 -16.46 7.39 -1.70
N ALA A 17 -16.38 6.07 -1.85
CA ALA A 17 -17.52 5.17 -1.63
C ALA A 17 -18.02 5.20 -0.17
N MET A 18 -17.13 5.30 0.81
CA MET A 18 -17.49 5.45 2.22
C MET A 18 -18.21 6.77 2.48
N ARG A 19 -17.67 7.87 1.98
CA ARG A 19 -18.26 9.21 2.14
C ARG A 19 -19.59 9.36 1.40
N ALA A 20 -19.77 8.68 0.28
CA ALA A 20 -21.07 8.67 -0.40
C ALA A 20 -22.17 8.02 0.44
N LYS A 21 -21.82 7.05 1.29
CA LYS A 21 -22.77 6.39 2.19
C LYS A 21 -22.97 7.16 3.51
N VAL A 22 -21.91 7.72 4.04
CA VAL A 22 -21.93 8.46 5.33
C VAL A 22 -21.18 9.77 5.10
N PRO A 23 -21.88 10.81 4.63
CA PRO A 23 -21.33 12.15 4.50
C PRO A 23 -20.76 12.64 5.84
N ASP A 24 -19.69 13.40 5.80
CA ASP A 24 -19.01 13.97 6.96
C ASP A 24 -18.40 12.96 7.96
N CYS A 25 -18.28 11.68 7.57
CA CYS A 25 -17.62 10.69 8.40
C CYS A 25 -16.12 11.01 8.57
N LYS A 26 -15.65 10.93 9.82
CA LYS A 26 -14.21 10.97 10.11
C LYS A 26 -13.62 9.59 9.86
N LEU A 27 -12.69 9.52 8.91
CA LEU A 27 -12.03 8.28 8.56
C LEU A 27 -10.65 8.20 9.22
N LYS A 28 -10.34 7.02 9.71
CA LYS A 28 -9.01 6.61 10.16
C LYS A 28 -8.52 5.48 9.27
N ALA A 29 -7.25 5.48 8.95
CA ALA A 29 -6.62 4.43 8.17
C ALA A 29 -5.58 3.67 8.98
N TRP A 30 -5.50 2.38 8.74
CA TRP A 30 -4.46 1.51 9.27
C TRP A 30 -3.74 0.81 8.12
N LEU A 31 -2.43 1.00 8.04
CA LEU A 31 -1.58 0.32 7.07
C LEU A 31 -1.04 -0.96 7.70
N GLY A 32 -1.60 -2.09 7.28
CA GLY A 32 -1.20 -3.42 7.73
C GLY A 32 0.13 -3.90 7.17
N PRO A 33 0.52 -5.14 7.54
CA PRO A 33 1.74 -5.77 7.04
C PRO A 33 1.77 -5.81 5.51
N ARG A 34 2.91 -5.48 4.94
CA ARG A 34 3.13 -5.42 3.49
C ARG A 34 4.58 -5.72 3.15
N ILE A 35 4.88 -5.94 1.89
CA ILE A 35 6.27 -6.02 1.43
C ILE A 35 7.00 -4.71 1.72
N GLY A 36 8.21 -4.79 2.24
CA GLY A 36 9.03 -3.65 2.61
C GLY A 36 9.56 -2.87 1.39
N PHE A 37 10.03 -1.65 1.63
CA PHE A 37 10.58 -0.78 0.60
C PHE A 37 11.78 -1.40 -0.12
N ASP A 38 12.67 -2.06 0.62
CA ASP A 38 13.90 -2.66 0.08
C ASP A 38 13.65 -3.92 -0.75
N ASP A 39 12.50 -4.54 -0.58
CA ASP A 39 12.15 -5.83 -1.14
C ASP A 39 11.14 -5.74 -2.29
N PHE A 40 10.43 -4.61 -2.41
CA PHE A 40 9.41 -4.44 -3.44
C PHE A 40 9.99 -3.89 -4.73
N GLU A 41 10.65 -4.78 -5.48
CA GLU A 41 11.24 -4.47 -6.77
C GLU A 41 10.21 -4.49 -7.89
N VAL A 42 10.24 -3.47 -8.73
CA VAL A 42 9.36 -3.28 -9.89
C VAL A 42 10.15 -2.82 -11.11
N GLY A 43 9.56 -2.97 -12.29
CA GLY A 43 10.08 -2.40 -13.53
C GLY A 43 9.91 -0.88 -13.60
N SER A 44 10.58 -0.26 -14.56
CA SER A 44 10.50 1.19 -14.78
C SER A 44 9.10 1.67 -15.08
N GLU A 45 8.32 0.89 -15.83
CA GLU A 45 6.95 1.21 -16.21
C GLU A 45 6.03 1.35 -14.97
N VAL A 46 6.21 0.50 -13.97
CA VAL A 46 5.44 0.58 -12.72
C VAL A 46 5.91 1.74 -11.86
N ALA A 47 7.22 1.93 -11.75
CA ALA A 47 7.78 3.06 -11.00
C ALA A 47 7.30 4.41 -11.56
N GLU A 48 7.21 4.52 -12.89
CA GLU A 48 6.75 5.74 -13.54
C GLU A 48 5.28 6.05 -13.28
N VAL A 49 4.41 5.04 -13.20
CA VAL A 49 3.00 5.23 -12.81
C VAL A 49 2.90 5.87 -11.41
N PHE A 50 3.69 5.41 -10.46
CA PHE A 50 3.71 6.01 -9.11
C PHE A 50 4.24 7.44 -9.11
N ARG A 51 5.32 7.73 -9.84
CA ARG A 51 5.88 9.08 -9.97
C ARG A 51 4.87 10.06 -10.56
N THR A 52 4.21 9.65 -11.62
CA THR A 52 3.23 10.50 -12.34
C THR A 52 2.01 10.78 -11.47
N LYS A 53 1.52 9.76 -10.76
CA LYS A 53 0.29 9.89 -9.96
C LYS A 53 0.49 10.66 -8.66
N TYR A 54 1.67 10.53 -8.07
CA TYR A 54 2.02 11.13 -6.78
C TYR A 54 3.38 11.82 -6.86
N PRO A 55 3.50 12.93 -7.61
CA PRO A 55 4.79 13.59 -7.85
C PRO A 55 5.43 14.16 -6.59
N ASP A 56 4.64 14.43 -5.56
CA ASP A 56 5.10 15.05 -4.31
C ASP A 56 5.71 14.04 -3.30
N VAL A 57 5.70 12.74 -3.62
CA VAL A 57 6.29 11.72 -2.74
C VAL A 57 7.79 11.67 -2.96
N ALA A 58 8.52 12.45 -2.17
CA ALA A 58 9.99 12.44 -2.17
C ALA A 58 10.53 11.14 -1.57
N GLY A 59 11.51 10.52 -2.24
CA GLY A 59 12.19 9.33 -1.74
C GLY A 59 11.38 8.03 -1.75
N GLY A 60 10.15 8.04 -2.26
CA GLY A 60 9.30 6.83 -2.34
C GLY A 60 9.72 5.80 -3.38
N ILE A 61 10.68 6.13 -4.23
CA ILE A 61 11.27 5.24 -5.23
C ILE A 61 12.78 5.37 -5.20
N LYS A 62 13.48 4.25 -5.18
CA LYS A 62 14.94 4.20 -5.31
C LYS A 62 15.34 3.20 -6.40
N ALA A 63 16.45 3.50 -7.09
CA ALA A 63 17.04 2.57 -8.03
C ALA A 63 17.68 1.39 -7.28
N LYS A 64 17.55 0.21 -7.85
CA LYS A 64 18.21 -1.01 -7.37
C LYS A 64 18.58 -1.87 -8.58
N ASP A 65 19.85 -1.87 -8.94
CA ASP A 65 20.36 -2.50 -10.17
C ASP A 65 19.58 -2.02 -11.41
N ALA A 66 19.03 -2.97 -12.19
CA ALA A 66 18.21 -2.68 -13.38
C ALA A 66 16.72 -2.41 -13.07
N LYS A 67 16.34 -2.34 -11.78
CA LYS A 67 14.96 -2.19 -11.32
C LYS A 67 14.82 -1.01 -10.35
N TYR A 68 13.65 -0.87 -9.78
CA TYR A 68 13.31 0.13 -8.80
C TYR A 68 12.64 -0.51 -7.60
N CYS A 69 12.95 -0.03 -6.40
CA CYS A 69 12.17 -0.32 -5.21
C CYS A 69 11.16 0.78 -4.94
N VAL A 70 9.94 0.41 -4.55
CA VAL A 70 8.83 1.34 -4.30
C VAL A 70 8.36 1.20 -2.86
N ASP A 71 8.24 2.33 -2.16
CA ASP A 71 7.67 2.40 -0.81
C ASP A 71 6.13 2.45 -0.86
N LEU A 72 5.50 1.31 -0.73
CA LEU A 72 4.04 1.21 -0.73
C LEU A 72 3.37 1.99 0.41
N ALA A 73 4.04 2.18 1.55
CA ALA A 73 3.49 2.96 2.65
C ALA A 73 3.48 4.45 2.32
N ALA A 74 4.57 4.97 1.78
CA ALA A 74 4.67 6.37 1.39
C ALA A 74 3.58 6.73 0.36
N TYR A 75 3.39 5.90 -0.66
CA TYR A 75 2.35 6.12 -1.65
C TYR A 75 0.93 5.90 -1.14
N ALA A 76 0.71 4.98 -0.21
CA ALA A 76 -0.60 4.82 0.45
C ALA A 76 -0.95 6.05 1.30
N LYS A 77 0.01 6.58 2.06
CA LYS A 77 -0.16 7.81 2.84
C LYS A 77 -0.47 9.01 1.94
N ALA A 78 0.24 9.15 0.83
CA ALA A 78 -0.02 10.21 -0.14
C ALA A 78 -1.43 10.12 -0.74
N ALA A 79 -1.90 8.92 -1.11
CA ALA A 79 -3.24 8.69 -1.61
C ALA A 79 -4.33 9.04 -0.58
N LEU A 80 -4.13 8.64 0.69
CA LEU A 80 -5.03 8.94 1.80
C LEU A 80 -5.09 10.44 2.08
N ASN A 81 -3.94 11.10 2.17
CA ASN A 81 -3.86 12.55 2.40
C ASN A 81 -4.54 13.35 1.28
N LYS A 82 -4.37 12.92 0.03
CA LYS A 82 -5.01 13.55 -1.14
C LYS A 82 -6.53 13.59 -1.04
N VAL A 83 -7.13 12.61 -0.38
CA VAL A 83 -8.59 12.54 -0.14
C VAL A 83 -8.97 12.95 1.29
N GLY A 84 -8.08 13.62 2.02
CA GLY A 84 -8.35 14.21 3.32
C GLY A 84 -8.46 13.19 4.47
N VAL A 85 -7.75 12.06 4.39
CA VAL A 85 -7.58 11.12 5.50
C VAL A 85 -6.18 11.30 6.08
N GLU A 86 -6.08 11.97 7.23
CA GLU A 86 -4.82 12.35 7.87
C GLU A 86 -4.47 11.46 9.07
N ASP A 87 -5.48 10.88 9.72
CA ASP A 87 -5.26 9.93 10.82
C ASP A 87 -4.89 8.56 10.28
N ILE A 88 -3.58 8.32 10.17
CA ILE A 88 -3.01 7.13 9.54
C ILE A 88 -2.05 6.45 10.52
N GLU A 89 -2.38 5.24 10.92
CA GLU A 89 -1.49 4.35 11.66
C GLU A 89 -0.79 3.37 10.71
N ASP A 90 0.49 3.12 10.96
CA ASP A 90 1.30 2.21 10.17
C ASP A 90 1.95 1.16 11.08
N CYS A 91 1.65 -0.12 10.88
CA CYS A 91 2.22 -1.19 11.69
C CYS A 91 3.74 -1.40 11.44
N GLY A 92 4.29 -0.91 10.35
CA GLY A 92 5.71 -0.99 10.02
C GLY A 92 6.25 -2.40 9.73
N LEU A 93 5.40 -3.41 9.61
CA LEU A 93 5.81 -4.81 9.46
C LEU A 93 5.97 -5.20 7.99
N SER A 94 7.07 -5.91 7.68
CA SER A 94 7.34 -6.42 6.33
C SER A 94 6.94 -7.89 6.22
N THR A 95 6.04 -8.19 5.28
CA THR A 95 5.66 -9.57 4.97
C THR A 95 6.79 -10.36 4.30
N PHE A 96 7.75 -9.69 3.66
CA PHE A 96 8.89 -10.32 3.03
C PHE A 96 10.00 -10.63 4.04
N ALA A 97 10.34 -9.66 4.88
CA ALA A 97 11.43 -9.81 5.86
C ALA A 97 11.05 -10.72 7.03
N ASP A 98 9.79 -10.74 7.43
CA ASP A 98 9.31 -11.50 8.58
C ASP A 98 8.65 -12.82 8.13
N ALA A 99 9.49 -13.79 7.84
CA ALA A 99 9.07 -15.11 7.37
C ALA A 99 8.36 -15.97 8.44
N GLU A 100 8.57 -15.66 9.73
CA GLU A 100 7.97 -16.42 10.83
C GLU A 100 6.48 -16.09 10.99
N ARG A 101 6.09 -14.83 10.74
CA ARG A 101 4.72 -14.33 10.96
C ARG A 101 3.89 -14.21 9.69
N PHE A 102 4.53 -14.06 8.53
CA PHE A 102 3.82 -13.73 7.29
C PHE A 102 4.20 -14.61 6.11
N TYR A 103 3.21 -14.97 5.34
CA TYR A 103 3.40 -15.50 3.99
C TYR A 103 3.82 -14.39 3.01
N SER A 104 4.65 -14.72 2.04
CA SER A 104 5.05 -13.78 1.00
C SER A 104 5.24 -14.50 -0.34
N TYR A 105 4.36 -14.20 -1.29
CA TYR A 105 4.48 -14.75 -2.64
C TYR A 105 5.81 -14.33 -3.31
N ARG A 106 6.25 -13.11 -3.08
CA ARG A 106 7.49 -12.59 -3.64
C ARG A 106 8.73 -13.33 -3.12
N ARG A 107 8.70 -13.79 -1.87
CA ARG A 107 9.77 -14.59 -1.25
C ARG A 107 9.64 -16.07 -1.60
N ASP A 108 8.44 -16.65 -1.47
CA ASP A 108 8.22 -18.08 -1.41
C ASP A 108 7.58 -18.66 -2.69
N GLY A 109 7.18 -17.81 -3.64
CA GLY A 109 6.55 -18.23 -4.89
C GLY A 109 5.16 -18.82 -4.71
N GLU A 110 4.78 -19.73 -5.63
CA GLU A 110 3.43 -20.31 -5.68
C GLU A 110 3.10 -21.23 -4.50
N GLN A 111 4.11 -21.75 -3.81
CA GLN A 111 3.95 -22.63 -2.67
C GLN A 111 3.55 -21.90 -1.36
N THR A 112 3.49 -20.58 -1.39
CA THR A 112 3.17 -19.78 -0.20
C THR A 112 1.69 -19.82 0.14
N GLY A 113 1.39 -19.68 1.44
CA GLY A 113 0.03 -19.42 1.92
C GLY A 113 -0.44 -17.98 1.62
N ARG A 114 -1.59 -17.65 2.17
CA ARG A 114 -2.20 -16.31 2.11
C ARG A 114 -2.64 -15.90 3.51
N HIS A 115 -2.67 -14.60 3.74
CA HIS A 115 -3.25 -14.02 4.96
C HIS A 115 -4.23 -12.92 4.57
N ALA A 116 -5.15 -12.61 5.47
CA ALA A 116 -6.12 -11.55 5.29
C ALA A 116 -6.20 -10.68 6.54
N ALA A 117 -6.54 -9.41 6.34
CA ALA A 117 -6.97 -8.53 7.40
C ALA A 117 -8.48 -8.30 7.27
N VAL A 118 -9.19 -8.39 8.38
CA VAL A 118 -10.64 -8.21 8.43
C VAL A 118 -10.97 -7.18 9.50
N ILE A 119 -11.96 -6.36 9.24
CA ILE A 119 -12.49 -5.41 10.20
C ILE A 119 -14.02 -5.49 10.20
N TRP A 120 -14.63 -5.43 11.37
CA TRP A 120 -16.07 -5.42 11.53
C TRP A 120 -16.47 -4.55 12.73
N ILE A 121 -17.75 -4.20 12.80
CA ILE A 121 -18.33 -3.49 13.95
C ILE A 121 -19.14 -4.52 14.73
N GLU A 122 -18.83 -4.70 16.00
CA GLU A 122 -19.70 -5.43 16.93
C GLU A 122 -20.91 -4.56 17.30
N GLN A 123 -22.09 -5.18 17.24
CA GLN A 123 -23.34 -4.55 17.65
C GLN A 123 -23.67 -4.89 19.11
#